data_fa2711bbe528a6f1b0940b6acdbc0706
#
_entry.id   fa2711bbe528a6f1b0940b6acdbc0706
#
_cell.length_a   1.000
_cell.length_b   1.000
_cell.length_c   1.000
_cell.angle_alpha   90.00
_cell.angle_beta   90.00
_cell.angle_gamma   90.00
#
_symmetry.space_group_name_H-M   'P 1'
#
loop_
_entity.id
_entity.type
_entity.pdbx_description
1 polymer ?
#
loop_
_entity_poly.entity_id
_entity_poly.type
_entity_poly.pdbx_seq_one_letter_code
_entity_poly.pdbx_strand_id
1 'polypeptide(L)'
;AETGFLAPVYYGKSTDGGANFDTVTAAFAAAAGYDTLHHAGDIGGDSYAIDANGNTVAILVLGTTEDVVLLKSTDAGTTWTKKIIREFPIARYTGGITDANGDSVADTLLGVTSNGSVVVDNNGTVHVAFCDLLVLDPDGAGLNVFLTATSDYINYWNDMDTTLIAVPTLLDINGNGTFDSGSDFTGGSTVRYGNSGFSLNPMLSVGAAN
;
A
#
# COMPACT_ATOMS: atom_id res chain seq x y z
N ALA A 1 23.74 -2.56 1.59
CA ALA A 1 22.50 -3.24 1.94
C ALA A 1 22.63 -4.70 1.53
N GLU A 2 22.23 -5.66 2.37
CA GLU A 2 22.40 -7.12 2.11
C GLU A 2 21.61 -7.61 0.89
N THR A 3 20.57 -6.90 0.51
CA THR A 3 19.64 -7.30 -0.57
C THR A 3 19.72 -6.42 -1.80
N GLY A 4 20.46 -5.31 -1.74
CA GLY A 4 20.46 -4.29 -2.79
C GLY A 4 19.24 -3.33 -2.76
N PHE A 5 18.28 -3.51 -1.84
CA PHE A 5 17.23 -2.53 -1.58
C PHE A 5 17.77 -1.33 -0.79
N LEU A 6 17.18 -0.16 -1.02
CA LEU A 6 17.46 1.04 -0.22
C LEU A 6 16.83 0.90 1.18
N ALA A 7 15.63 0.35 1.27
CA ALA A 7 14.89 0.12 2.50
C ALA A 7 14.26 -1.30 2.51
N PRO A 8 15.04 -2.35 2.81
CA PRO A 8 14.53 -3.72 2.78
C PRO A 8 13.55 -4.02 3.93
N VAL A 9 12.57 -4.85 3.66
CA VAL A 9 11.68 -5.41 4.69
C VAL A 9 12.39 -6.56 5.40
N TYR A 10 12.43 -6.53 6.72
CA TYR A 10 12.98 -7.58 7.56
C TYR A 10 11.86 -8.31 8.30
N TYR A 11 11.99 -9.61 8.44
CA TYR A 11 11.07 -10.44 9.19
C TYR A 11 11.81 -11.25 10.26
N GLY A 12 11.27 -11.25 11.45
CA GLY A 12 11.73 -12.08 12.56
C GLY A 12 10.53 -12.65 13.31
N LYS A 13 10.65 -13.88 13.79
CA LYS A 13 9.61 -14.61 14.52
C LYS A 13 10.08 -14.97 15.92
N SER A 14 9.17 -14.85 16.89
CA SER A 14 9.33 -15.39 18.23
C SER A 14 8.41 -16.60 18.41
N THR A 15 8.90 -17.63 19.07
CA THR A 15 8.12 -18.82 19.46
C THR A 15 7.94 -18.94 20.98
N ASP A 16 8.43 -17.97 21.75
CA ASP A 16 8.43 -17.94 23.20
C ASP A 16 7.78 -16.68 23.80
N GLY A 17 6.81 -16.12 23.09
CA GLY A 17 6.05 -14.95 23.55
C GLY A 17 6.83 -13.63 23.49
N GLY A 18 7.83 -13.53 22.62
CA GLY A 18 8.63 -12.32 22.43
C GLY A 18 9.89 -12.25 23.28
N ALA A 19 10.21 -13.31 24.04
CA ALA A 19 11.43 -13.34 24.85
C ALA A 19 12.69 -13.45 23.99
N ASN A 20 12.60 -14.20 22.88
CA ASN A 20 13.66 -14.29 21.87
C ASN A 20 13.05 -14.23 20.47
N PHE A 21 13.83 -13.73 19.51
CA PHE A 21 13.47 -13.72 18.09
C PHE A 21 14.49 -14.52 17.30
N ASP A 22 14.01 -15.24 16.29
CA ASP A 22 14.88 -15.86 15.27
C ASP A 22 15.72 -14.78 14.57
N THR A 23 16.77 -15.22 13.90
CA THR A 23 17.60 -14.31 13.11
C THR A 23 16.74 -13.54 12.13
N VAL A 24 16.70 -12.22 12.31
CA VAL A 24 15.97 -11.32 11.41
C VAL A 24 16.70 -11.27 10.08
N THR A 25 15.98 -11.53 8.99
CA THR A 25 16.54 -11.53 7.65
C THR A 25 15.59 -10.93 6.62
N ALA A 26 16.14 -10.23 5.64
CA ALA A 26 15.41 -9.80 4.45
C ALA A 26 15.28 -10.91 3.39
N ALA A 27 15.95 -12.04 3.57
CA ALA A 27 15.97 -13.11 2.57
C ALA A 27 14.60 -13.78 2.36
N PHE A 28 13.68 -13.68 3.35
CA PHE A 28 12.31 -14.19 3.20
C PHE A 28 11.58 -13.50 2.05
N ALA A 29 11.75 -12.19 1.90
CA ALA A 29 11.10 -11.42 0.84
C ALA A 29 11.62 -11.80 -0.54
N ALA A 30 12.94 -11.98 -0.68
CA ALA A 30 13.55 -12.47 -1.92
C ALA A 30 13.08 -13.89 -2.27
N ALA A 31 12.96 -14.79 -1.29
CA ALA A 31 12.44 -16.14 -1.50
C ALA A 31 10.99 -16.13 -1.98
N ALA A 32 10.20 -15.13 -1.60
CA ALA A 32 8.84 -14.93 -2.10
C ALA A 32 8.81 -14.23 -3.47
N GLY A 33 9.94 -13.74 -3.99
CA GLY A 33 10.04 -13.00 -5.25
C GLY A 33 9.84 -11.48 -5.08
N TYR A 34 9.90 -10.96 -3.86
CA TYR A 34 10.04 -9.52 -3.61
C TYR A 34 11.53 -9.18 -3.59
N ASP A 35 12.09 -8.91 -4.74
CA ASP A 35 13.53 -8.76 -4.97
C ASP A 35 13.84 -7.53 -5.84
N THR A 36 15.11 -7.19 -5.93
CA THR A 36 15.59 -6.02 -6.70
C THR A 36 15.47 -6.15 -8.22
N LEU A 37 15.10 -7.31 -8.73
CA LEU A 37 14.82 -7.48 -10.16
C LEU A 37 13.44 -6.92 -10.53
N HIS A 38 12.49 -6.97 -9.57
CA HIS A 38 11.10 -6.64 -9.81
C HIS A 38 10.66 -5.36 -9.11
N HIS A 39 11.27 -5.01 -7.97
CA HIS A 39 10.86 -3.89 -7.12
C HIS A 39 12.02 -2.94 -6.86
N ALA A 40 11.75 -1.64 -6.79
CA ALA A 40 12.76 -0.64 -6.42
C ALA A 40 13.13 -0.74 -4.94
N GLY A 41 12.15 -1.04 -4.08
CA GLY A 41 12.36 -1.24 -2.65
C GLY A 41 12.69 0.04 -1.90
N ASP A 42 12.26 1.19 -2.41
CA ASP A 42 12.37 2.48 -1.74
C ASP A 42 11.09 2.74 -0.93
N ILE A 43 10.90 1.97 0.13
CA ILE A 43 9.74 2.08 1.02
C ILE A 43 10.16 2.76 2.34
N GLY A 44 9.30 3.63 2.85
CA GLY A 44 9.49 4.26 4.16
C GLY A 44 9.31 3.27 5.32
N GLY A 45 9.72 3.67 6.52
CA GLY A 45 9.62 2.83 7.72
C GLY A 45 8.20 2.41 8.11
N ASP A 46 7.20 3.17 7.69
CA ASP A 46 5.77 2.91 7.97
C ASP A 46 5.02 2.31 6.76
N SER A 47 5.75 1.93 5.70
CA SER A 47 5.19 1.47 4.43
C SER A 47 4.87 -0.03 4.42
N TYR A 48 4.52 -0.59 5.55
CA TYR A 48 4.08 -1.98 5.64
C TYR A 48 3.04 -2.17 6.75
N ALA A 49 2.25 -3.21 6.60
CA ALA A 49 1.36 -3.71 7.66
C ALA A 49 1.54 -5.22 7.78
N ILE A 50 1.33 -5.76 8.97
CA ILE A 50 1.45 -7.20 9.24
C ILE A 50 0.30 -7.67 10.12
N ASP A 51 -0.22 -8.85 9.80
CA ASP A 51 -1.16 -9.58 10.67
C ASP A 51 -0.93 -11.08 10.56
N ALA A 52 -1.37 -11.81 11.59
CA ALA A 52 -1.25 -13.25 11.62
C ALA A 52 -2.42 -13.89 12.38
N ASN A 53 -2.94 -14.99 11.83
CA ASN A 53 -3.95 -15.82 12.49
C ASN A 53 -3.66 -17.31 12.22
N GLY A 54 -3.47 -18.08 13.30
CA GLY A 54 -3.04 -19.48 13.22
C GLY A 54 -1.67 -19.59 12.51
N ASN A 55 -1.62 -20.36 11.43
CA ASN A 55 -0.41 -20.53 10.64
C ASN A 55 -0.30 -19.54 9.47
N THR A 56 -1.32 -18.71 9.24
CA THR A 56 -1.30 -17.70 8.19
C THR A 56 -0.65 -16.42 8.71
N VAL A 57 0.36 -15.94 8.00
CA VAL A 57 1.01 -14.65 8.22
C VAL A 57 0.92 -13.86 6.93
N ALA A 58 0.52 -12.60 7.02
CA ALA A 58 0.39 -11.70 5.89
C ALA A 58 1.18 -10.42 6.14
N ILE A 59 1.99 -10.00 5.17
CA ILE A 59 2.71 -8.73 5.18
C ILE A 59 2.31 -7.98 3.92
N LEU A 60 1.69 -6.82 4.12
CA LEU A 60 1.39 -5.88 3.06
C LEU A 60 2.55 -4.89 2.94
N VAL A 61 3.11 -4.73 1.76
CA VAL A 61 4.16 -3.76 1.45
C VAL A 61 3.59 -2.72 0.50
N LEU A 62 3.82 -1.45 0.81
CA LEU A 62 3.28 -0.29 0.12
C LEU A 62 4.39 0.74 -0.09
N GLY A 63 4.31 1.47 -1.19
CA GLY A 63 5.17 2.63 -1.43
C GLY A 63 4.47 3.56 -2.40
N THR A 64 4.71 4.86 -2.28
CA THR A 64 4.02 5.89 -3.08
C THR A 64 4.14 5.64 -4.58
N THR A 65 5.29 5.14 -5.02
CA THR A 65 5.62 4.83 -6.42
C THR A 65 6.03 3.38 -6.61
N GLU A 66 5.55 2.51 -5.73
CA GLU A 66 5.81 1.08 -5.74
C GLU A 66 4.52 0.30 -6.00
N ASP A 67 4.67 -0.96 -6.34
CA ASP A 67 3.56 -1.89 -6.38
C ASP A 67 2.96 -2.10 -4.97
N VAL A 68 1.67 -2.36 -4.90
CA VAL A 68 1.01 -2.87 -3.69
C VAL A 68 1.21 -4.37 -3.65
N VAL A 69 2.03 -4.84 -2.72
CA VAL A 69 2.48 -6.23 -2.66
C VAL A 69 2.02 -6.90 -1.38
N LEU A 70 1.40 -8.06 -1.51
CA LEU A 70 1.12 -8.97 -0.39
C LEU A 70 2.15 -10.11 -0.40
N LEU A 71 2.83 -10.29 0.72
CA LEU A 71 3.62 -11.47 1.05
C LEU A 71 2.81 -12.33 2.01
N LYS A 72 2.50 -13.57 1.65
CA LYS A 72 1.68 -14.49 2.44
C LYS A 72 2.43 -15.78 2.73
N SER A 73 2.37 -16.21 3.97
CA SER A 73 2.76 -17.53 4.44
C SER A 73 1.53 -18.26 4.98
N THR A 74 1.45 -19.57 4.79
CA THR A 74 0.41 -20.45 5.39
C THR A 74 1.00 -21.50 6.33
N ASP A 75 2.29 -21.40 6.62
CA ASP A 75 3.07 -22.34 7.45
C ASP A 75 3.88 -21.61 8.53
N ALA A 76 3.25 -20.61 9.14
CA ALA A 76 3.80 -19.80 10.22
C ALA A 76 5.14 -19.13 9.88
N GLY A 77 5.24 -18.60 8.65
CA GLY A 77 6.41 -17.83 8.20
C GLY A 77 7.58 -18.69 7.69
N THR A 78 7.36 -19.98 7.42
CA THR A 78 8.42 -20.86 6.91
C THR A 78 8.61 -20.71 5.39
N THR A 79 7.51 -20.69 4.64
CA THR A 79 7.53 -20.41 3.20
C THR A 79 6.63 -19.24 2.87
N TRP A 80 6.95 -18.53 1.79
CA TRP A 80 6.28 -17.30 1.41
C TRP A 80 5.92 -17.28 -0.06
N THR A 81 4.81 -16.64 -0.37
CA THR A 81 4.36 -16.33 -1.71
C THR A 81 4.13 -14.84 -1.87
N LYS A 82 4.31 -14.32 -3.08
CA LYS A 82 4.06 -12.92 -3.43
C LYS A 82 2.81 -12.81 -4.29
N LYS A 83 1.97 -11.83 -4.01
CA LYS A 83 0.89 -11.37 -4.87
C LYS A 83 1.01 -9.87 -5.08
N ILE A 84 1.08 -9.42 -6.32
CA ILE A 84 0.91 -8.00 -6.66
C ILE A 84 -0.60 -7.75 -6.72
N ILE A 85 -1.08 -6.86 -5.86
CA ILE A 85 -2.49 -6.46 -5.79
C ILE A 85 -2.75 -5.35 -6.81
N ARG A 86 -1.80 -4.39 -6.90
CA ARG A 86 -1.81 -3.32 -7.90
C ARG A 86 -0.39 -2.98 -8.32
N GLU A 87 -0.15 -2.89 -9.62
CA GLU A 87 1.12 -2.44 -10.18
C GLU A 87 1.17 -0.91 -10.24
N PHE A 88 2.35 -0.35 -9.99
CA PHE A 88 2.62 1.06 -10.31
C PHE A 88 2.94 1.16 -11.82
N PRO A 89 2.45 2.20 -12.52
CA PRO A 89 2.58 2.28 -13.99
C PRO A 89 4.01 2.28 -14.53
N ILE A 90 5.00 2.70 -13.73
CA ILE A 90 6.42 2.68 -14.10
C ILE A 90 7.13 1.64 -13.25
N ALA A 91 7.52 0.53 -13.86
CA ALA A 91 8.21 -0.54 -13.17
C ALA A 91 9.52 -0.03 -12.54
N ARG A 92 9.72 -0.31 -11.25
CA ARG A 92 10.93 0.05 -10.50
C ARG A 92 11.27 1.54 -10.59
N TYR A 93 10.28 2.41 -10.42
CA TYR A 93 10.51 3.84 -10.44
C TYR A 93 11.44 4.26 -9.28
N THR A 94 12.57 4.90 -9.61
CA THR A 94 13.57 5.39 -8.64
C THR A 94 13.82 6.89 -8.78
N GLY A 95 12.93 7.59 -9.46
CA GLY A 95 13.02 9.02 -9.76
C GLY A 95 13.13 9.29 -11.26
N GLY A 96 13.05 10.56 -11.62
CA GLY A 96 12.98 11.01 -12.99
C GLY A 96 11.57 11.42 -13.39
N ILE A 97 11.37 11.83 -14.63
CA ILE A 97 10.06 12.21 -15.16
C ILE A 97 9.07 11.04 -15.05
N THR A 98 7.85 11.29 -14.58
CA THR A 98 6.78 10.29 -14.53
C THR A 98 6.16 10.05 -15.92
N ASP A 99 6.96 9.53 -16.83
CA ASP A 99 6.56 9.22 -18.21
C ASP A 99 6.29 7.72 -18.33
N ALA A 100 5.03 7.33 -18.21
CA ALA A 100 4.62 5.93 -18.26
C ALA A 100 4.44 5.41 -19.68
N ASN A 101 4.24 6.29 -20.65
CA ASN A 101 3.95 5.95 -22.04
C ASN A 101 5.17 6.12 -22.99
N GLY A 102 6.25 6.76 -22.52
CA GLY A 102 7.50 6.93 -23.25
C GLY A 102 7.50 8.09 -24.26
N ASP A 103 6.61 9.07 -24.11
CA ASP A 103 6.49 10.20 -25.02
C ASP A 103 7.32 11.43 -24.62
N SER A 104 8.06 11.33 -23.52
CA SER A 104 8.86 12.38 -22.90
C SER A 104 8.04 13.53 -22.29
N VAL A 105 6.76 13.32 -22.06
CA VAL A 105 5.88 14.21 -21.32
C VAL A 105 5.50 13.55 -19.99
N ALA A 106 5.51 14.32 -18.91
CA ALA A 106 5.17 13.78 -17.61
C ALA A 106 3.68 13.44 -17.51
N ASP A 107 3.40 12.22 -17.08
CA ASP A 107 2.06 11.75 -16.77
C ASP A 107 1.74 11.94 -15.29
N THR A 108 0.48 12.28 -14.99
CA THR A 108 -0.03 12.16 -13.62
C THR A 108 -0.45 10.71 -13.37
N LEU A 109 0.25 10.03 -12.47
CA LEU A 109 0.08 8.62 -12.23
C LEU A 109 -0.65 8.34 -10.92
N LEU A 110 -1.35 7.21 -10.87
CA LEU A 110 -2.00 6.73 -9.65
C LEU A 110 -0.99 5.94 -8.82
N GLY A 111 -0.61 6.52 -7.69
CA GLY A 111 0.18 5.88 -6.65
C GLY A 111 -0.69 5.47 -5.44
N VAL A 112 -0.04 5.11 -4.34
CA VAL A 112 -0.70 4.78 -3.07
C VAL A 112 -0.12 5.59 -1.93
N THR A 113 -0.92 5.83 -0.89
CA THR A 113 -0.37 6.28 0.38
C THR A 113 0.51 5.19 0.97
N SER A 114 1.55 5.56 1.71
CA SER A 114 2.43 4.60 2.37
C SER A 114 1.74 3.82 3.51
N ASN A 115 0.48 4.14 3.80
CA ASN A 115 -0.27 3.53 4.90
C ASN A 115 -1.32 2.57 4.35
N GLY A 116 -1.40 1.41 4.94
CA GLY A 116 -2.39 0.40 4.61
C GLY A 116 -2.72 -0.48 5.82
N SER A 117 -3.70 -1.33 5.65
CA SER A 117 -4.11 -2.30 6.66
C SER A 117 -4.22 -3.68 6.06
N VAL A 118 -3.79 -4.67 6.80
CA VAL A 118 -3.97 -6.08 6.46
C VAL A 118 -4.55 -6.81 7.67
N VAL A 119 -5.49 -7.71 7.45
CA VAL A 119 -5.99 -8.63 8.49
C VAL A 119 -6.16 -10.02 7.91
N VAL A 120 -5.94 -11.03 8.76
CA VAL A 120 -6.18 -12.45 8.45
C VAL A 120 -7.41 -12.89 9.24
N ASP A 121 -8.46 -13.31 8.54
CA ASP A 121 -9.68 -13.77 9.18
C ASP A 121 -9.55 -15.18 9.78
N ASN A 122 -10.60 -15.66 10.44
CA ASN A 122 -10.61 -16.98 11.09
C ASN A 122 -10.53 -18.17 10.09
N ASN A 123 -10.73 -17.92 8.81
CA ASN A 123 -10.60 -18.92 7.75
C ASN A 123 -9.21 -18.88 7.08
N GLY A 124 -8.34 -17.94 7.49
CA GLY A 124 -7.04 -17.70 6.88
C GLY A 124 -7.10 -16.87 5.59
N THR A 125 -8.25 -16.23 5.32
CA THR A 125 -8.39 -15.26 4.22
C THR A 125 -7.69 -13.97 4.59
N VAL A 126 -6.91 -13.43 3.68
CA VAL A 126 -6.23 -12.14 3.86
C VAL A 126 -7.06 -11.03 3.24
N HIS A 127 -7.34 -10.00 4.02
CA HIS A 127 -8.02 -8.78 3.61
C HIS A 127 -7.05 -7.61 3.68
N VAL A 128 -7.08 -6.77 2.66
CA VAL A 128 -6.16 -5.63 2.49
C VAL A 128 -6.97 -4.37 2.22
N ALA A 129 -6.57 -3.26 2.84
CA ALA A 129 -7.07 -1.94 2.51
C ALA A 129 -5.91 -0.94 2.38
N PHE A 130 -5.98 -0.07 1.39
CA PHE A 130 -5.02 1.01 1.14
C PHE A 130 -5.70 2.18 0.43
N CYS A 131 -5.05 3.35 0.43
CA CYS A 131 -5.62 4.56 -0.16
C CYS A 131 -4.80 5.03 -1.35
N ASP A 132 -5.49 5.65 -2.29
CA ASP A 132 -4.90 6.20 -3.50
C ASP A 132 -4.36 7.61 -3.29
N LEU A 133 -3.41 8.00 -4.13
CA LEU A 133 -2.95 9.36 -4.34
C LEU A 133 -2.46 9.53 -5.78
N LEU A 134 -2.32 10.77 -6.23
CA LEU A 134 -1.72 11.07 -7.52
C LEU A 134 -0.28 11.54 -7.36
N VAL A 135 0.58 11.12 -8.26
CA VAL A 135 1.98 11.51 -8.31
C VAL A 135 2.33 12.10 -9.68
N LEU A 136 3.20 13.10 -9.67
CA LEU A 136 3.73 13.73 -10.87
C LEU A 136 5.15 14.23 -10.60
N ASP A 137 6.10 13.84 -11.42
CA ASP A 137 7.42 14.46 -11.50
C ASP A 137 7.60 15.03 -12.91
N PRO A 138 7.44 16.35 -13.12
CA PRO A 138 7.42 16.93 -14.44
C PRO A 138 8.80 17.08 -15.08
N ASP A 139 9.86 17.08 -14.31
CA ASP A 139 11.21 17.44 -14.76
C ASP A 139 12.34 16.57 -14.17
N GLY A 140 11.99 15.60 -13.34
CA GLY A 140 12.94 14.74 -12.65
C GLY A 140 13.62 15.40 -11.45
N ALA A 141 13.16 16.56 -11.01
CA ALA A 141 13.74 17.28 -9.88
C ALA A 141 13.08 16.91 -8.54
N GLY A 142 11.93 16.27 -8.58
CA GLY A 142 11.24 15.79 -7.39
C GLY A 142 9.77 15.47 -7.60
N LEU A 143 9.34 14.44 -6.91
CA LEU A 143 7.97 13.93 -6.98
C LEU A 143 7.00 14.89 -6.28
N ASN A 144 6.00 15.36 -7.02
CA ASN A 144 4.85 16.05 -6.47
C ASN A 144 3.77 15.02 -6.16
N VAL A 145 3.21 15.08 -4.97
CA VAL A 145 2.13 14.20 -4.52
C VAL A 145 0.86 15.01 -4.36
N PHE A 146 -0.22 14.53 -4.97
CA PHE A 146 -1.52 15.21 -4.91
C PHE A 146 -2.57 14.25 -4.34
N LEU A 147 -3.43 14.83 -3.53
CA LEU A 147 -4.65 14.21 -3.09
C LEU A 147 -5.80 15.03 -3.65
N THR A 148 -6.48 14.47 -4.61
CA THR A 148 -7.62 15.14 -5.24
C THR A 148 -8.90 14.41 -4.89
N ALA A 149 -10.01 15.12 -5.01
CA ALA A 149 -11.34 14.54 -4.87
C ALA A 149 -11.55 13.28 -5.72
N THR A 150 -10.91 13.22 -6.88
CA THR A 150 -11.04 12.11 -7.83
C THR A 150 -10.10 10.93 -7.56
N SER A 151 -9.16 11.07 -6.63
CA SER A 151 -8.20 10.01 -6.25
C SER A 151 -8.33 9.57 -4.80
N ASP A 152 -9.31 10.08 -4.06
CA ASP A 152 -9.48 9.76 -2.64
C ASP A 152 -10.40 8.54 -2.48
N TYR A 153 -9.83 7.36 -2.71
CA TYR A 153 -10.52 6.08 -2.56
C TYR A 153 -9.82 5.23 -1.52
N ILE A 154 -10.62 4.50 -0.73
CA ILE A 154 -10.15 3.32 -0.01
C ILE A 154 -10.31 2.13 -0.96
N ASN A 155 -9.21 1.49 -1.29
CA ASN A 155 -9.22 0.24 -2.02
C ASN A 155 -9.30 -0.92 -1.03
N TYR A 156 -10.17 -1.86 -1.31
CA TYR A 156 -10.29 -3.11 -0.58
C TYR A 156 -10.04 -4.28 -1.51
N TRP A 157 -9.31 -5.26 -1.02
CA TRP A 157 -9.00 -6.50 -1.73
C TRP A 157 -8.97 -7.68 -0.74
N ASN A 158 -9.28 -8.87 -1.20
CA ASN A 158 -9.05 -10.10 -0.46
C ASN A 158 -8.57 -11.22 -1.38
N ASP A 159 -7.92 -12.24 -0.82
CA ASP A 159 -7.30 -13.31 -1.60
C ASP A 159 -8.24 -14.45 -2.01
N MET A 160 -9.51 -14.42 -1.61
CA MET A 160 -10.55 -15.33 -2.10
C MET A 160 -11.18 -14.82 -3.39
N ASP A 161 -11.54 -13.54 -3.40
CA ASP A 161 -12.12 -12.86 -4.57
C ASP A 161 -11.13 -11.77 -5.01
N THR A 162 -10.17 -12.08 -5.78
CA THR A 162 -9.04 -11.19 -6.15
C THR A 162 -9.45 -9.90 -6.87
N THR A 163 -10.70 -9.48 -6.75
CA THR A 163 -11.25 -8.23 -7.28
C THR A 163 -10.85 -7.07 -6.36
N LEU A 164 -10.26 -6.02 -6.94
CA LEU A 164 -10.00 -4.78 -6.25
C LEU A 164 -11.27 -3.91 -6.27
N ILE A 165 -11.77 -3.57 -5.09
CA ILE A 165 -12.98 -2.75 -4.92
C ILE A 165 -12.54 -1.38 -4.43
N ALA A 166 -12.79 -0.34 -5.22
CA ALA A 166 -12.61 1.04 -4.80
C ALA A 166 -13.87 1.53 -4.07
N VAL A 167 -13.71 1.95 -2.82
CA VAL A 167 -14.77 2.53 -2.01
C VAL A 167 -14.61 4.05 -2.04
N PRO A 168 -15.53 4.80 -2.66
CA PRO A 168 -15.48 6.24 -2.66
C PRO A 168 -15.61 6.77 -1.22
N THR A 169 -14.73 7.68 -0.84
CA THR A 169 -14.74 8.27 0.51
C THR A 169 -15.23 9.70 0.53
N LEU A 170 -15.41 10.28 -0.64
CA LEU A 170 -15.88 11.65 -0.78
C LEU A 170 -17.38 11.75 -0.60
N LEU A 171 -17.77 12.72 0.22
CA LEU A 171 -19.16 13.12 0.39
C LEU A 171 -19.48 14.17 -0.68
N ASP A 172 -20.15 13.74 -1.74
CA ASP A 172 -20.87 14.63 -2.65
C ASP A 172 -22.21 14.98 -1.98
N ILE A 173 -22.23 16.03 -1.15
CA ILE A 173 -23.39 16.42 -0.36
C ILE A 173 -24.48 17.03 -1.25
N ASN A 174 -24.09 17.70 -2.32
CA ASN A 174 -25.01 18.36 -3.23
C ASN A 174 -25.52 17.43 -4.37
N GLY A 175 -24.95 16.23 -4.50
CA GLY A 175 -25.38 15.21 -5.47
C GLY A 175 -25.09 15.53 -6.93
N ASN A 176 -24.11 16.41 -7.21
CA ASN A 176 -23.78 16.82 -8.58
C ASN A 176 -22.77 15.86 -9.28
N GLY A 177 -22.30 14.82 -8.59
CA GLY A 177 -21.34 13.84 -9.10
C GLY A 177 -19.87 14.28 -9.05
N THR A 178 -19.59 15.44 -8.45
CA THR A 178 -18.25 15.97 -8.24
C THR A 178 -18.08 16.45 -6.82
N PHE A 179 -16.90 16.30 -6.26
CA PHE A 179 -16.60 16.89 -4.96
C PHE A 179 -16.11 18.33 -5.15
N ASP A 180 -16.88 19.28 -4.60
CA ASP A 180 -16.55 20.69 -4.61
C ASP A 180 -16.20 21.17 -3.22
N SER A 181 -14.96 21.49 -2.95
CA SER A 181 -14.47 21.88 -1.61
C SER A 181 -15.22 23.09 -1.00
N GLY A 182 -15.95 23.85 -1.79
CA GLY A 182 -16.75 25.00 -1.34
C GLY A 182 -18.20 24.68 -1.03
N SER A 183 -18.80 23.67 -1.66
CA SER A 183 -20.21 23.29 -1.52
C SER A 183 -20.42 21.98 -0.74
N ASP A 184 -19.47 21.04 -0.86
CA ASP A 184 -19.56 19.76 -0.19
C ASP A 184 -18.87 19.74 1.17
N PHE A 185 -18.00 20.71 1.40
CA PHE A 185 -17.31 20.87 2.68
C PHE A 185 -17.49 22.28 3.26
N THR A 186 -18.44 22.42 4.18
CA THR A 186 -18.76 23.72 4.81
C THR A 186 -17.80 24.14 5.92
N GLY A 187 -16.70 23.43 6.13
CA GLY A 187 -15.78 23.63 7.24
C GLY A 187 -14.62 24.61 7.02
N GLY A 188 -14.61 25.38 5.93
CA GLY A 188 -13.55 26.34 5.63
C GLY A 188 -12.28 25.71 5.03
N SER A 189 -11.49 26.48 4.34
CA SER A 189 -10.35 26.10 3.48
C SER A 189 -9.13 25.50 4.18
N THR A 190 -9.26 25.00 5.40
CA THR A 190 -8.18 24.38 6.16
C THR A 190 -8.61 23.02 6.69
N VAL A 191 -8.57 22.01 5.85
CA VAL A 191 -8.51 20.62 6.30
C VAL A 191 -7.18 20.45 7.01
N ARG A 192 -7.20 20.31 8.33
CA ARG A 192 -6.01 20.36 9.20
C ARG A 192 -5.20 19.07 9.26
N TYR A 193 -5.51 18.05 8.49
CA TYR A 193 -4.70 16.85 8.42
C TYR A 193 -3.88 16.83 7.14
N GLY A 194 -2.93 17.78 7.07
CA GLY A 194 -2.00 17.91 5.96
C GLY A 194 -2.71 18.17 4.63
N ASN A 195 -1.99 18.11 3.54
CA ASN A 195 -2.52 18.11 2.18
C ASN A 195 -3.02 16.71 1.78
N SER A 196 -3.43 15.94 2.75
CA SER A 196 -3.79 14.54 2.62
C SER A 196 -5.30 14.43 2.51
N GLY A 197 -5.81 13.63 1.60
CA GLY A 197 -7.25 13.38 1.45
C GLY A 197 -7.91 12.85 2.73
N PHE A 198 -9.22 12.65 2.69
CA PHE A 198 -10.00 12.18 3.84
C PHE A 198 -9.69 10.73 4.25
N SER A 199 -8.98 9.97 3.41
CA SER A 199 -8.79 8.52 3.53
C SER A 199 -7.32 8.14 3.51
N LEU A 200 -6.57 8.48 4.56
CA LEU A 200 -5.12 8.22 4.58
C LEU A 200 -4.71 6.94 5.30
N ASN A 201 -5.48 6.54 6.29
CA ASN A 201 -5.12 5.42 7.17
C ASN A 201 -6.30 4.46 7.28
N PRO A 202 -6.53 3.62 6.28
CA PRO A 202 -7.60 2.64 6.34
C PRO A 202 -7.27 1.63 7.44
N MET A 203 -8.28 1.26 8.22
CA MET A 203 -8.17 0.24 9.25
C MET A 203 -9.18 -0.87 9.00
N LEU A 204 -8.70 -2.10 8.99
CA LEU A 204 -9.51 -3.31 8.92
C LEU A 204 -9.58 -3.97 10.29
N SER A 205 -10.68 -4.64 10.55
CA SER A 205 -10.82 -5.53 11.69
C SER A 205 -11.69 -6.73 11.32
N VAL A 206 -11.41 -7.86 11.93
CA VAL A 206 -12.25 -9.06 11.81
C VAL A 206 -13.30 -9.00 12.90
N GLY A 207 -14.59 -9.01 12.50
CA GLY A 207 -15.68 -9.14 13.45
C GLY A 207 -15.68 -10.53 14.12
N ALA A 208 -16.24 -10.62 15.33
CA ALA A 208 -16.51 -11.94 15.92
C ALA A 208 -17.44 -12.70 14.96
N ALA A 209 -17.01 -13.88 14.53
CA ALA A 209 -17.88 -14.74 13.73
C ALA A 209 -19.12 -15.10 14.55
N ASN A 210 -20.29 -14.86 13.98
CA ASN A 210 -21.54 -15.39 14.50
C ASN A 210 -21.66 -16.88 14.15
#